data_bca719c7b043d7996b6f94e573a5ad77
#
_entry.id   bca719c7b043d7996b6f94e573a5ad77
#
_cell.length_a   1.000
_cell.length_b   1.000
_cell.length_c   1.000
_cell.angle_alpha   90.00
_cell.angle_beta   90.00
_cell.angle_gamma   90.00
#
_symmetry.space_group_name_H-M   'P 1'
#
loop_
_entity.id
_entity.type
_entity.pdbx_description
1 polymer ?
#
loop_
_entity_poly.entity_id
_entity_poly.type
_entity_poly.pdbx_seq_one_letter_code
_entity_poly.pdbx_strand_id
1 'polypeptide(L)'
;MVVLRGLPGSGKSTLALEYTKKNFIRICKDSIRIMLGIETGVDEDAVQGLYIAGIRYALNHKRDLVVDCTHVDEKNIEQLKNLASCYGNITFIVKTLKLTPTQCIERDKNRTAKVGEAVILKMWKRSQWGVNGFPTDHTEYLPPKPRRADCISTQLPDAFICDLDGTLAIIGDRSPYDASQCDLLDTTCSAVFKTTSALIDKGMIPVFVSGRSSKDRDAT
;
A
#
# COMPACT_ATOMS: atom_id res chain seq x y z
N MET A 1 9.93 -9.51 -8.68
CA MET A 1 9.93 -9.04 -7.28
C MET A 1 10.23 -10.20 -6.36
N VAL A 2 11.23 -10.07 -5.49
CA VAL A 2 11.60 -11.08 -4.49
C VAL A 2 11.25 -10.55 -3.10
N VAL A 3 10.57 -11.34 -2.28
CA VAL A 3 10.23 -11.02 -0.89
C VAL A 3 10.97 -12.00 0.01
N LEU A 4 11.83 -11.47 0.87
CA LEU A 4 12.55 -12.27 1.84
C LEU A 4 11.73 -12.38 3.13
N ARG A 5 11.69 -13.58 3.70
CA ARG A 5 10.94 -13.93 4.89
C ARG A 5 11.85 -14.64 5.89
N GLY A 6 11.76 -14.30 7.15
CA GLY A 6 12.57 -14.94 8.19
C GLY A 6 12.74 -14.09 9.43
N LEU A 7 13.18 -14.71 10.51
CA LEU A 7 13.47 -14.04 11.79
C LEU A 7 14.64 -13.04 11.66
N PRO A 8 14.77 -12.05 12.55
CA PRO A 8 16.02 -11.31 12.71
C PRO A 8 17.19 -12.28 12.92
N GLY A 9 18.34 -12.00 12.34
CA GLY A 9 19.49 -12.93 12.41
C GLY A 9 19.46 -14.10 11.42
N SER A 10 18.39 -14.30 10.63
CA SER A 10 18.31 -15.42 9.69
C SER A 10 19.18 -15.27 8.43
N GLY A 11 19.77 -14.10 8.18
CA GLY A 11 20.63 -13.87 7.00
C GLY A 11 19.93 -13.20 5.81
N LYS A 12 18.71 -12.68 5.98
CA LYS A 12 17.97 -11.98 4.91
C LYS A 12 18.77 -10.86 4.27
N SER A 13 19.38 -10.00 5.07
CA SER A 13 20.12 -8.83 4.55
C SER A 13 21.36 -9.27 3.76
N THR A 14 22.02 -10.35 4.15
CA THR A 14 23.12 -10.93 3.38
C THR A 14 22.62 -11.40 2.01
N LEU A 15 21.50 -12.16 2.00
CA LEU A 15 20.90 -12.60 0.75
C LEU A 15 20.40 -11.42 -0.10
N ALA A 16 19.83 -10.38 0.53
CA ALA A 16 19.39 -9.19 -0.20
C ALA A 16 20.56 -8.48 -0.89
N LEU A 17 21.72 -8.42 -0.25
CA LEU A 17 22.93 -7.85 -0.87
C LEU A 17 23.40 -8.67 -2.08
N GLU A 18 23.23 -10.00 -2.09
CA GLU A 18 23.52 -10.80 -3.30
C GLU A 18 22.58 -10.47 -4.47
N TYR A 19 21.32 -10.11 -4.17
CA TYR A 19 20.40 -9.61 -5.20
C TYR A 19 20.81 -8.22 -5.71
N THR A 20 21.32 -7.32 -4.86
CA THR A 20 21.78 -6.00 -5.34
C THR A 20 22.97 -6.10 -6.31
N LYS A 21 23.86 -7.07 -6.12
CA LYS A 21 24.93 -7.37 -7.08
C LYS A 21 24.39 -7.79 -8.47
N LYS A 22 23.14 -8.25 -8.53
CA LYS A 22 22.41 -8.59 -9.77
C LYS A 22 21.47 -7.47 -10.23
N ASN A 23 21.76 -6.23 -9.82
CA ASN A 23 21.01 -5.02 -10.18
C ASN A 23 19.55 -4.96 -9.66
N PHE A 24 19.22 -5.69 -8.59
CA PHE A 24 17.94 -5.55 -7.88
C PHE A 24 17.97 -4.30 -6.99
N ILE A 25 16.86 -3.59 -6.94
CA ILE A 25 16.65 -2.53 -5.96
C ILE A 25 16.30 -3.19 -4.62
N ARG A 26 17.08 -2.90 -3.58
CA ARG A 26 16.80 -3.38 -2.22
C ARG A 26 15.92 -2.37 -1.49
N ILE A 27 14.79 -2.83 -0.96
CA ILE A 27 13.89 -2.06 -0.11
C ILE A 27 13.87 -2.67 1.29
N CYS A 28 14.30 -1.89 2.28
CA CYS A 28 14.45 -2.34 3.66
C CYS A 28 14.01 -1.24 4.63
N LYS A 29 13.06 -1.54 5.52
CA LYS A 29 12.57 -0.57 6.52
C LYS A 29 13.65 -0.12 7.49
N ASP A 30 14.56 -1.01 7.89
CA ASP A 30 15.65 -0.65 8.80
C ASP A 30 16.62 0.37 8.14
N SER A 31 16.91 0.20 6.85
CA SER A 31 17.69 1.18 6.10
C SER A 31 16.97 2.52 5.96
N ILE A 32 15.66 2.50 5.78
CA ILE A 32 14.83 3.72 5.73
C ILE A 32 14.85 4.44 7.08
N ARG A 33 14.74 3.73 8.22
CA ARG A 33 14.86 4.32 9.55
C ARG A 33 16.21 5.01 9.74
N ILE A 34 17.29 4.35 9.36
CA ILE A 34 18.65 4.93 9.44
C ILE A 34 18.74 6.19 8.56
N MET A 35 18.23 6.13 7.32
CA MET A 35 18.23 7.26 6.39
C MET A 35 17.47 8.47 6.95
N LEU A 36 16.35 8.23 7.64
CA LEU A 36 15.53 9.28 8.23
C LEU A 36 16.05 9.75 9.62
N GLY A 37 17.05 9.08 10.19
CA GLY A 37 17.49 9.34 11.57
C GLY A 37 16.41 9.02 12.61
N ILE A 38 15.52 8.09 12.32
CA ILE A 38 14.36 7.74 13.17
C ILE A 38 14.72 6.56 14.06
N GLU A 39 14.47 6.69 15.37
CA GLU A 39 14.54 5.58 16.30
C GLU A 39 13.35 4.62 16.10
N THR A 40 13.56 3.34 16.46
CA THR A 40 12.50 2.34 16.32
C THR A 40 11.27 2.71 17.14
N GLY A 41 10.09 2.72 16.48
CA GLY A 41 8.82 3.06 17.10
C GLY A 41 8.42 4.54 17.01
N VAL A 42 9.32 5.39 16.49
CA VAL A 42 9.03 6.80 16.24
C VAL A 42 8.78 7.00 14.74
N ASP A 43 7.70 7.67 14.39
CA ASP A 43 7.31 8.02 13.00
C ASP A 43 7.35 6.83 12.01
N GLU A 44 6.80 5.69 12.41
CA GLU A 44 6.69 4.49 11.57
C GLU A 44 5.83 4.74 10.32
N ASP A 45 4.97 5.76 10.31
CA ASP A 45 4.18 6.14 9.15
C ASP A 45 5.04 6.70 8.02
N ALA A 46 6.05 7.53 8.34
CA ALA A 46 7.04 7.99 7.37
C ALA A 46 7.86 6.83 6.80
N VAL A 47 8.29 5.89 7.66
CA VAL A 47 8.99 4.67 7.24
C VAL A 47 8.13 3.84 6.31
N GLN A 48 6.85 3.63 6.66
CA GLN A 48 5.90 2.88 5.84
C GLN A 48 5.63 3.58 4.50
N GLY A 49 5.47 4.90 4.52
CA GLY A 49 5.27 5.73 3.33
C GLY A 49 6.41 5.55 2.32
N LEU A 50 7.66 5.75 2.77
CA LEU A 50 8.84 5.60 1.93
C LEU A 50 9.06 4.15 1.47
N TYR A 51 8.77 3.17 2.34
CA TYR A 51 8.82 1.76 1.99
C TYR A 51 7.88 1.43 0.82
N ILE A 52 6.64 1.86 0.89
CA ILE A 52 5.65 1.64 -0.19
C ILE A 52 6.00 2.46 -1.44
N ALA A 53 6.44 3.71 -1.28
CA ALA A 53 6.87 4.56 -2.40
C ALA A 53 8.04 3.93 -3.17
N GLY A 54 9.04 3.39 -2.47
CA GLY A 54 10.16 2.69 -3.08
C GLY A 54 9.75 1.45 -3.86
N ILE A 55 8.85 0.64 -3.33
CA ILE A 55 8.29 -0.53 -4.03
C ILE A 55 7.54 -0.08 -5.29
N ARG A 56 6.65 0.91 -5.17
CA ARG A 56 5.88 1.46 -6.30
C ARG A 56 6.80 2.03 -7.38
N TYR A 57 7.85 2.75 -6.99
CA TYR A 57 8.84 3.27 -7.94
C TYR A 57 9.49 2.15 -8.75
N ALA A 58 9.98 1.09 -8.07
CA ALA A 58 10.61 -0.04 -8.73
C ALA A 58 9.66 -0.75 -9.71
N LEU A 59 8.41 -0.99 -9.28
CA LEU A 59 7.39 -1.65 -10.10
C LEU A 59 6.97 -0.81 -11.32
N ASN A 60 6.75 0.51 -11.14
CA ASN A 60 6.43 1.43 -12.23
C ASN A 60 7.52 1.48 -13.31
N HIS A 61 8.79 1.41 -12.88
CA HIS A 61 9.94 1.46 -13.79
C HIS A 61 10.39 0.07 -14.25
N LYS A 62 9.59 -0.97 -14.01
CA LYS A 62 9.89 -2.36 -14.39
C LYS A 62 11.28 -2.81 -13.91
N ARG A 63 11.68 -2.36 -12.71
CA ARG A 63 12.96 -2.73 -12.10
C ARG A 63 12.75 -3.94 -11.21
N ASP A 64 13.72 -4.84 -11.25
CA ASP A 64 13.78 -5.94 -10.30
C ASP A 64 14.01 -5.41 -8.88
N LEU A 65 13.27 -5.95 -7.91
CA LEU A 65 13.41 -5.54 -6.53
C LEU A 65 13.43 -6.73 -5.57
N VAL A 66 14.15 -6.54 -4.47
CA VAL A 66 14.17 -7.43 -3.32
C VAL A 66 13.70 -6.67 -2.08
N VAL A 67 12.69 -7.22 -1.41
CA VAL A 67 12.11 -6.65 -0.19
C VAL A 67 12.70 -7.39 1.00
N ASP A 68 13.55 -6.68 1.76
CA ASP A 68 14.31 -7.20 2.89
C ASP A 68 13.69 -6.76 4.21
N CYS A 69 12.62 -7.46 4.63
CA CYS A 69 11.98 -7.31 5.93
C CYS A 69 11.66 -8.70 6.52
N THR A 70 11.22 -8.75 7.76
CA THR A 70 10.97 -10.03 8.45
C THR A 70 9.82 -10.84 7.85
N HIS A 71 8.72 -10.17 7.48
CA HIS A 71 7.52 -10.76 6.86
C HIS A 71 7.05 -12.07 7.50
N VAL A 72 7.11 -12.15 8.83
CA VAL A 72 6.73 -13.38 9.56
C VAL A 72 5.24 -13.67 9.48
N ASP A 73 4.41 -12.66 9.26
CA ASP A 73 2.96 -12.78 9.12
C ASP A 73 2.57 -12.94 7.65
N GLU A 74 1.69 -13.88 7.36
CA GLU A 74 1.17 -14.13 6.00
C GLU A 74 0.47 -12.90 5.42
N LYS A 75 -0.24 -12.14 6.28
CA LYS A 75 -0.89 -10.89 5.90
C LYS A 75 0.05 -9.90 5.21
N ASN A 76 1.30 -9.82 5.66
CA ASN A 76 2.30 -8.91 5.06
C ASN A 76 2.69 -9.36 3.65
N ILE A 77 2.80 -10.67 3.42
CA ILE A 77 3.07 -11.24 2.11
C ILE A 77 1.90 -10.96 1.16
N GLU A 78 0.67 -11.19 1.62
CA GLU A 78 -0.53 -10.96 0.84
C GLU A 78 -0.72 -9.47 0.48
N GLN A 79 -0.41 -8.55 1.39
CA GLN A 79 -0.41 -7.12 1.09
C GLN A 79 0.58 -6.75 -0.01
N LEU A 80 1.80 -7.30 0.02
CA LEU A 80 2.80 -7.08 -1.02
C LEU A 80 2.40 -7.69 -2.35
N LYS A 81 1.81 -8.88 -2.34
CA LYS A 81 1.25 -9.54 -3.51
C LYS A 81 0.13 -8.71 -4.14
N ASN A 82 -0.79 -8.23 -3.32
CA ASN A 82 -1.88 -7.36 -3.78
C ASN A 82 -1.34 -6.05 -4.37
N LEU A 83 -0.35 -5.43 -3.75
CA LEU A 83 0.32 -4.26 -4.31
C LEU A 83 0.97 -4.58 -5.66
N ALA A 84 1.77 -5.65 -5.73
CA ALA A 84 2.47 -6.04 -6.96
C ALA A 84 1.48 -6.36 -8.10
N SER A 85 0.36 -7.01 -7.79
CA SER A 85 -0.66 -7.38 -8.78
C SER A 85 -1.31 -6.19 -9.49
N CYS A 86 -1.27 -4.98 -8.89
CA CYS A 86 -1.75 -3.76 -9.52
C CYS A 86 -0.88 -3.31 -10.73
N TYR A 87 0.36 -3.80 -10.80
CA TYR A 87 1.29 -3.45 -11.87
C TYR A 87 1.36 -4.51 -12.99
N GLY A 88 0.86 -5.71 -12.74
CA GLY A 88 0.80 -6.82 -13.69
C GLY A 88 2.18 -7.30 -14.20
N ASN A 89 2.18 -8.44 -14.88
CA ASN A 89 3.41 -9.05 -15.44
C ASN A 89 4.55 -9.19 -14.42
N ILE A 90 4.24 -9.48 -13.16
CA ILE A 90 5.20 -9.59 -12.08
C ILE A 90 5.43 -11.06 -11.73
N THR A 91 6.66 -11.51 -11.79
CA THR A 91 7.07 -12.75 -11.13
C THR A 91 7.29 -12.45 -9.65
N PHE A 92 6.37 -12.92 -8.80
CA PHE A 92 6.39 -12.74 -7.36
C PHE A 92 6.99 -13.97 -6.69
N ILE A 93 8.11 -13.78 -5.99
CA ILE A 93 8.89 -14.87 -5.39
C ILE A 93 8.98 -14.62 -3.89
N VAL A 94 8.57 -15.57 -3.08
CA VAL A 94 8.79 -15.57 -1.64
C VAL A 94 9.87 -16.57 -1.27
N LYS A 95 10.91 -16.09 -0.58
CA LYS A 95 12.00 -16.93 -0.06
C LYS A 95 12.04 -16.88 1.45
N THR A 96 11.86 -18.03 2.08
CA THR A 96 11.86 -18.19 3.54
C THR A 96 13.21 -18.68 4.02
N LEU A 97 13.87 -17.93 4.88
CA LEU A 97 15.10 -18.33 5.54
C LEU A 97 14.76 -19.13 6.81
N LYS A 98 14.88 -20.45 6.72
CA LYS A 98 14.39 -21.43 7.70
C LYS A 98 15.40 -21.67 8.81
N LEU A 99 15.68 -20.63 9.62
CA LEU A 99 16.53 -20.76 10.82
C LEU A 99 15.67 -20.80 12.08
N THR A 100 16.09 -21.68 13.02
CA THR A 100 15.45 -21.75 14.34
C THR A 100 15.71 -20.48 15.16
N PRO A 101 14.89 -20.18 16.18
CA PRO A 101 15.13 -19.06 17.07
C PRO A 101 16.51 -19.10 17.72
N THR A 102 16.95 -20.26 18.17
CA THR A 102 18.26 -20.46 18.79
C THR A 102 19.40 -20.05 17.87
N GLN A 103 19.35 -20.50 16.60
CA GLN A 103 20.34 -20.10 15.59
C GLN A 103 20.32 -18.61 15.29
N CYS A 104 19.13 -18.02 15.26
CA CYS A 104 18.96 -16.57 15.04
C CYS A 104 19.50 -15.76 16.20
N ILE A 105 19.23 -16.16 17.46
CA ILE A 105 19.72 -15.53 18.68
C ILE A 105 21.25 -15.57 18.75
N GLU A 106 21.85 -16.73 18.46
CA GLU A 106 23.30 -16.87 18.43
C GLU A 106 23.94 -15.92 17.42
N ARG A 107 23.39 -15.84 16.23
CA ARG A 107 23.87 -14.90 15.19
C ARG A 107 23.64 -13.44 15.58
N ASP A 108 22.53 -13.14 16.24
CA ASP A 108 22.22 -11.77 16.69
C ASP A 108 23.20 -11.27 17.75
N LYS A 109 23.73 -12.15 18.62
CA LYS A 109 24.77 -11.81 19.61
C LYS A 109 26.04 -11.23 18.98
N ASN A 110 26.35 -11.65 17.74
CA ASN A 110 27.54 -11.24 17.00
C ASN A 110 27.30 -10.03 16.07
N ARG A 111 26.10 -9.44 16.09
CA ARG A 111 25.76 -8.27 15.26
C ARG A 111 26.09 -6.96 15.97
N THR A 112 26.46 -5.95 15.20
CA THR A 112 26.64 -4.58 15.70
C THR A 112 25.31 -4.00 16.19
N ALA A 113 24.24 -4.12 15.36
CA ALA A 113 22.88 -3.71 15.73
C ALA A 113 22.08 -4.96 16.16
N LYS A 114 22.05 -5.22 17.46
CA LYS A 114 21.35 -6.36 18.05
C LYS A 114 19.85 -6.08 18.15
N VAL A 115 19.05 -7.05 17.79
CA VAL A 115 17.59 -6.99 17.94
C VAL A 115 17.16 -7.51 19.33
N GLY A 116 17.88 -8.49 19.84
CA GLY A 116 17.67 -9.09 21.14
C GLY A 116 16.77 -10.33 21.13
N GLU A 117 17.06 -11.24 22.05
CA GLU A 117 16.42 -12.54 22.18
C GLU A 117 14.89 -12.43 22.36
N ALA A 118 14.43 -11.54 23.24
CA ALA A 118 13.01 -11.37 23.51
C ALA A 118 12.20 -11.02 22.25
N VAL A 119 12.74 -10.17 21.38
CA VAL A 119 12.08 -9.78 20.12
C VAL A 119 12.06 -10.94 19.14
N ILE A 120 13.16 -11.69 19.02
CA ILE A 120 13.25 -12.87 18.15
C ILE A 120 12.22 -13.93 18.57
N LEU A 121 12.12 -14.22 19.87
CA LEU A 121 11.16 -15.17 20.43
C LEU A 121 9.71 -14.70 20.26
N LYS A 122 9.44 -13.41 20.44
CA LYS A 122 8.12 -12.82 20.18
C LYS A 122 7.72 -12.97 18.71
N MET A 123 8.63 -12.71 17.79
CA MET A 123 8.38 -12.90 16.35
C MET A 123 8.18 -14.38 15.98
N TRP A 124 8.97 -15.27 16.56
CA TRP A 124 8.79 -16.72 16.39
C TRP A 124 7.40 -17.19 16.84
N LYS A 125 6.98 -16.78 18.04
CA LYS A 125 5.65 -17.11 18.56
C LYS A 125 4.54 -16.59 17.64
N ARG A 126 4.69 -15.35 17.15
CA ARG A 126 3.71 -14.72 16.25
C ARG A 126 3.65 -15.41 14.88
N SER A 127 4.76 -15.89 14.36
CA SER A 127 4.82 -16.60 13.08
C SER A 127 4.11 -17.95 13.10
N GLN A 128 3.95 -18.56 14.29
CA GLN A 128 3.45 -19.93 14.49
C GLN A 128 4.26 -21.03 13.76
N TRP A 129 5.48 -20.73 13.30
CA TRP A 129 6.31 -21.69 12.56
C TRP A 129 6.77 -22.86 13.42
N GLY A 130 6.81 -22.71 14.74
CA GLY A 130 7.09 -23.79 15.67
C GLY A 130 5.99 -24.86 15.71
N VAL A 131 4.75 -24.48 15.39
CA VAL A 131 3.57 -25.36 15.39
C VAL A 131 3.27 -25.85 13.97
N ASN A 132 3.25 -24.95 12.99
CA ASN A 132 2.81 -25.22 11.62
C ASN A 132 3.98 -25.56 10.66
N GLY A 133 5.22 -25.52 11.16
CA GLY A 133 6.42 -25.62 10.33
C GLY A 133 6.73 -24.31 9.57
N PHE A 134 7.90 -24.28 8.96
CA PHE A 134 8.27 -23.15 8.11
C PHE A 134 7.44 -23.15 6.83
N PRO A 135 6.97 -21.97 6.38
CA PRO A 135 6.29 -21.89 5.09
C PRO A 135 7.23 -22.25 3.95
N THR A 136 6.67 -22.81 2.92
CA THR A 136 7.41 -23.19 1.70
C THR A 136 7.71 -21.93 0.88
N ASP A 137 8.86 -21.97 0.20
CA ASP A 137 9.14 -20.99 -0.85
C ASP A 137 8.17 -21.19 -2.00
N HIS A 138 7.71 -20.10 -2.57
CA HIS A 138 6.85 -20.18 -3.74
C HIS A 138 7.18 -19.10 -4.76
N THR A 139 6.86 -19.39 -6.00
CA THR A 139 6.94 -18.44 -7.12
C THR A 139 5.59 -18.42 -7.80
N GLU A 140 5.06 -17.23 -7.97
CA GLU A 140 3.79 -17.01 -8.61
C GLU A 140 3.94 -15.93 -9.69
N TYR A 141 3.33 -16.16 -10.84
CA TYR A 141 3.20 -15.13 -11.87
C TYR A 141 1.90 -14.35 -11.62
N LEU A 142 2.04 -13.05 -11.44
CA LEU A 142 0.92 -12.14 -11.31
C LEU A 142 0.63 -11.55 -12.70
N PRO A 143 -0.43 -12.02 -13.39
CA PRO A 143 -0.82 -11.46 -14.67
C PRO A 143 -1.23 -10.00 -14.49
N PRO A 144 -1.21 -9.20 -15.56
CA PRO A 144 -1.75 -7.85 -15.51
C PRO A 144 -3.21 -7.93 -15.08
N LYS A 145 -3.54 -7.28 -13.96
CA LYS A 145 -4.96 -7.02 -13.69
C LYS A 145 -5.44 -6.08 -14.77
N PRO A 146 -6.58 -6.36 -15.40
CA PRO A 146 -7.17 -5.39 -16.29
C PRO A 146 -7.27 -4.07 -15.51
N ARG A 147 -6.63 -3.02 -16.00
CA ARG A 147 -6.88 -1.69 -15.49
C ARG A 147 -8.37 -1.45 -15.66
N ARG A 148 -9.00 -0.76 -14.73
CA ARG A 148 -10.43 -0.39 -14.92
C ARG A 148 -10.68 0.23 -16.30
N ALA A 149 -9.70 0.94 -16.85
CA ALA A 149 -9.73 1.44 -18.23
C ALA A 149 -9.83 0.34 -19.30
N ASP A 150 -9.24 -0.84 -19.07
CA ASP A 150 -9.32 -1.95 -20.04
C ASP A 150 -10.66 -2.68 -19.99
N CYS A 151 -11.45 -2.43 -18.95
CA CYS A 151 -12.83 -2.91 -18.79
C CYS A 151 -13.87 -1.91 -19.29
N ILE A 152 -13.46 -0.71 -19.72
CA ILE A 152 -14.37 0.29 -20.25
C ILE A 152 -14.70 -0.14 -21.67
N SER A 153 -15.95 -0.60 -21.87
CA SER A 153 -16.50 -0.76 -23.20
C SER A 153 -16.40 0.60 -23.92
N THR A 154 -15.81 0.62 -25.10
CA THR A 154 -15.78 1.82 -25.96
C THR A 154 -17.18 2.28 -26.39
N GLN A 155 -18.22 1.53 -26.00
CA GLN A 155 -19.63 1.84 -26.23
C GLN A 155 -20.31 2.52 -25.03
N LEU A 156 -19.60 2.67 -23.89
CA LEU A 156 -20.15 3.41 -22.76
C LEU A 156 -20.01 4.92 -23.02
N PRO A 157 -21.04 5.71 -22.68
CA PRO A 157 -20.95 7.15 -22.79
C PRO A 157 -19.88 7.71 -21.86
N ASP A 158 -19.28 8.81 -22.25
CA ASP A 158 -18.36 9.55 -21.39
C ASP A 158 -19.10 10.07 -20.16
N ALA A 159 -18.44 9.99 -19.01
CA ALA A 159 -18.99 10.49 -17.75
C ALA A 159 -17.93 11.35 -17.02
N PHE A 160 -18.41 12.26 -16.18
CA PHE A 160 -17.54 13.02 -15.28
C PHE A 160 -18.03 12.90 -13.84
N ILE A 161 -17.08 12.98 -12.90
CA ILE A 161 -17.39 12.97 -11.46
C ILE A 161 -17.28 14.40 -10.97
N CYS A 162 -18.30 14.86 -10.26
CA CYS A 162 -18.33 16.17 -9.59
C CYS A 162 -18.67 15.98 -8.12
N ASP A 163 -17.82 16.49 -7.24
CA ASP A 163 -18.10 16.59 -5.82
C ASP A 163 -19.11 17.71 -5.55
N LEU A 164 -19.97 17.54 -4.55
CA LEU A 164 -21.00 18.52 -4.22
C LEU A 164 -20.48 19.57 -3.22
N ASP A 165 -20.06 19.13 -2.04
CA ASP A 165 -19.77 20.04 -0.93
C ASP A 165 -18.42 20.74 -1.10
N GLY A 166 -18.45 22.07 -1.15
CA GLY A 166 -17.26 22.88 -1.40
C GLY A 166 -16.81 22.92 -2.87
N THR A 167 -17.51 22.23 -3.78
CA THR A 167 -17.21 22.19 -5.21
C THR A 167 -18.38 22.77 -6.02
N LEU A 168 -19.45 22.02 -6.23
CA LEU A 168 -20.65 22.51 -6.92
C LEU A 168 -21.51 23.35 -5.99
N ALA A 169 -21.65 22.99 -4.73
CA ALA A 169 -22.35 23.71 -3.69
C ALA A 169 -21.35 24.39 -2.74
N ILE A 170 -21.41 25.69 -2.63
CA ILE A 170 -20.67 26.47 -1.64
C ILE A 170 -21.43 26.38 -0.33
N ILE A 171 -20.82 25.80 0.69
CA ILE A 171 -21.41 25.62 2.02
C ILE A 171 -21.62 27.00 2.64
N GLY A 172 -22.87 27.31 3.03
CA GLY A 172 -23.23 28.54 3.72
C GLY A 172 -23.00 28.47 5.23
N ASP A 173 -23.84 29.14 5.99
CA ASP A 173 -23.73 29.24 7.45
C ASP A 173 -24.19 28.00 8.20
N ARG A 174 -23.90 26.82 7.69
CA ARG A 174 -24.18 25.52 8.32
C ARG A 174 -22.90 24.77 8.66
N SER A 175 -23.01 23.77 9.54
CA SER A 175 -21.92 22.83 9.78
C SER A 175 -21.64 22.02 8.50
N PRO A 176 -20.37 21.84 8.09
CA PRO A 176 -20.02 20.97 6.96
C PRO A 176 -20.46 19.49 7.15
N TYR A 177 -20.74 19.11 8.40
CA TYR A 177 -21.15 17.73 8.75
C TYR A 177 -22.68 17.59 8.92
N ASP A 178 -23.43 18.67 8.78
CA ASP A 178 -24.91 18.68 8.84
C ASP A 178 -25.47 19.22 7.54
N ALA A 179 -26.02 18.34 6.74
CA ALA A 179 -26.58 18.65 5.43
C ALA A 179 -28.13 18.81 5.45
N SER A 180 -28.76 18.82 6.62
CA SER A 180 -30.23 18.87 6.75
C SER A 180 -30.87 20.17 6.21
N GLN A 181 -30.09 21.22 6.03
CA GLN A 181 -30.52 22.50 5.49
C GLN A 181 -29.70 23.01 4.30
N CYS A 182 -29.09 22.06 3.58
CA CYS A 182 -28.22 22.42 2.44
C CYS A 182 -28.99 23.08 1.28
N ASP A 183 -30.24 22.75 1.08
CA ASP A 183 -31.14 23.34 0.09
C ASP A 183 -31.46 24.80 0.39
N LEU A 184 -31.38 25.23 1.65
CA LEU A 184 -31.69 26.59 2.09
C LEU A 184 -30.47 27.47 2.27
N LEU A 185 -29.34 26.90 2.72
CA LEU A 185 -28.16 27.63 3.16
C LEU A 185 -27.00 27.58 2.17
N ASP A 186 -26.92 26.57 1.34
CA ASP A 186 -25.84 26.42 0.36
C ASP A 186 -26.14 27.23 -0.91
N THR A 187 -25.10 27.71 -1.57
CA THR A 187 -25.21 28.41 -2.86
C THR A 187 -24.46 27.69 -3.95
N THR A 188 -24.90 27.82 -5.18
CA THR A 188 -24.26 27.16 -6.31
C THR A 188 -22.98 27.89 -6.73
N CYS A 189 -21.89 27.13 -6.89
CA CYS A 189 -20.67 27.66 -7.50
C CYS A 189 -20.87 27.88 -8.99
N SER A 190 -21.07 29.12 -9.42
CA SER A 190 -21.40 29.47 -10.81
C SER A 190 -20.37 28.96 -11.83
N ALA A 191 -19.08 28.95 -11.50
CA ALA A 191 -18.03 28.50 -12.40
C ALA A 191 -18.12 26.97 -12.62
N VAL A 192 -18.28 26.22 -11.53
CA VAL A 192 -18.42 24.73 -11.59
C VAL A 192 -19.75 24.39 -12.26
N PHE A 193 -20.83 25.05 -11.93
CA PHE A 193 -22.15 24.84 -12.56
C PHE A 193 -22.10 25.03 -14.08
N LYS A 194 -21.50 26.14 -14.56
CA LYS A 194 -21.33 26.39 -16.00
C LYS A 194 -20.49 25.28 -16.67
N THR A 195 -19.43 24.82 -16.01
CA THR A 195 -18.57 23.77 -16.54
C THR A 195 -19.30 22.43 -16.61
N THR A 196 -20.01 22.04 -15.56
CA THR A 196 -20.79 20.80 -15.52
C THR A 196 -21.92 20.83 -16.55
N SER A 197 -22.65 21.96 -16.69
CA SER A 197 -23.68 22.14 -17.72
C SER A 197 -23.11 21.96 -19.12
N ALA A 198 -21.97 22.60 -19.42
CA ALA A 198 -21.33 22.46 -20.74
C ALA A 198 -20.87 21.03 -21.05
N LEU A 199 -20.48 20.25 -20.04
CA LEU A 199 -20.14 18.82 -20.21
C LEU A 199 -21.39 17.98 -20.45
N ILE A 200 -22.49 18.26 -19.75
CA ILE A 200 -23.79 17.62 -19.96
C ILE A 200 -24.32 17.90 -21.38
N ASP A 201 -24.22 19.15 -21.81
CA ASP A 201 -24.63 19.56 -23.17
C ASP A 201 -23.83 18.85 -24.28
N LYS A 202 -22.61 18.40 -23.98
CA LYS A 202 -21.78 17.55 -24.84
C LYS A 202 -22.11 16.07 -24.76
N GLY A 203 -23.14 15.68 -24.01
CA GLY A 203 -23.60 14.30 -23.87
C GLY A 203 -22.87 13.49 -22.80
N MET A 204 -22.06 14.12 -21.95
CA MET A 204 -21.42 13.42 -20.85
C MET A 204 -22.40 13.18 -19.70
N ILE A 205 -22.30 12.01 -19.06
CA ILE A 205 -23.14 11.64 -17.92
C ILE A 205 -22.52 12.19 -16.62
N PRO A 206 -23.24 13.04 -15.85
CA PRO A 206 -22.75 13.49 -14.55
C PRO A 206 -22.88 12.38 -13.49
N VAL A 207 -21.83 12.23 -12.68
CA VAL A 207 -21.83 11.39 -11.48
C VAL A 207 -21.51 12.31 -10.31
N PHE A 208 -22.54 12.75 -9.60
CA PHE A 208 -22.36 13.55 -8.39
C PHE A 208 -22.01 12.67 -7.21
N VAL A 209 -21.01 13.08 -6.44
CA VAL A 209 -20.56 12.38 -5.23
C VAL A 209 -20.65 13.34 -4.04
N SER A 210 -21.01 12.84 -2.89
CA SER A 210 -21.10 13.61 -1.65
C SER A 210 -20.84 12.69 -0.47
N GLY A 211 -20.22 13.24 0.58
CA GLY A 211 -20.10 12.62 1.89
C GLY A 211 -21.34 12.73 2.77
N ARG A 212 -22.44 13.31 2.26
CA ARG A 212 -23.68 13.51 3.00
C ARG A 212 -24.34 12.21 3.39
N SER A 213 -25.05 12.22 4.52
CA SER A 213 -25.84 11.08 4.97
C SER A 213 -26.98 10.76 4.00
N SER A 214 -27.32 9.48 3.85
CA SER A 214 -28.51 9.08 3.08
C SER A 214 -29.82 9.65 3.61
N LYS A 215 -29.85 10.14 4.88
CA LYS A 215 -30.99 10.80 5.48
C LYS A 215 -31.24 12.21 4.90
N ASP A 216 -30.22 12.83 4.36
CA ASP A 216 -30.24 14.20 3.82
C ASP A 216 -30.40 14.19 2.29
N ARG A 217 -30.80 13.05 1.73
CA ARG A 217 -30.89 12.85 0.26
C ARG A 217 -31.92 13.78 -0.39
N ASP A 218 -33.03 14.02 0.29
CA ASP A 218 -34.13 14.84 -0.26
C ASP A 218 -33.77 16.34 -0.24
N ALA A 219 -32.81 16.76 0.60
CA ALA A 219 -32.28 18.12 0.64
C ALA A 219 -31.08 18.33 -0.29
N THR A 220 -30.57 17.28 -0.90
CA THR A 220 -29.40 17.32 -1.80
C THR A 220 -29.79 17.33 -3.27
#